data_062c0c53cb66e0e42f45618b2d0e1013
#
_entry.id   062c0c53cb66e0e42f45618b2d0e1013
#
_cell.length_a   1.000
_cell.length_b   1.000
_cell.length_c   1.000
_cell.angle_alpha   90.00
_cell.angle_beta   90.00
_cell.angle_gamma   90.00
#
_symmetry.space_group_name_H-M   'P 1'
#
loop_
_entity.id
_entity.type
_entity.pdbx_description
1 polymer ?
#
loop_
_entity_poly.entity_id
_entity_poly.type
_entity_poly.pdbx_seq_one_letter_code
_entity_poly.pdbx_strand_id
1 'polypeptide(L)'
;EVGEKKEEQPEKAKNMSESEKEGYNEEFNKAIERPIPKYVIPPLDLLSKPKATSGDKREEMRRTAEKLISVLDNFGVKAKLLQVTQGPTVTRYEIQPDTGVKLSKIVGLADDIALNLAVSTVLVAPVPGKAAVGVEIPNNKVTPVSIREMLESDAFKNAKSKLTVGLGKDIGGNVVIGDIAKMPHVLIAGQTGSGKSVCVNSIIMSILYKSSPEEVKLIMIDPKVVELGVYNGIPHLLVPVVTEPKKAAGALNWAVSEMMRRYDLFKNTGV
;
A
#
# COMPACT_ATOMS: atom_id res chain seq x y z
N GLU A 1 -28.75 -13.20 33.76
CA GLU A 1 -27.39 -13.70 34.07
C GLU A 1 -26.58 -13.67 32.78
N VAL A 2 -25.80 -12.61 32.62
CA VAL A 2 -24.86 -12.46 31.49
C VAL A 2 -23.52 -12.93 32.00
N GLY A 3 -23.09 -14.11 31.49
CA GLY A 3 -21.81 -14.70 31.86
C GLY A 3 -20.65 -13.88 31.34
N GLU A 4 -19.86 -13.32 32.24
CA GLU A 4 -18.55 -12.73 31.95
C GLU A 4 -17.61 -13.78 31.33
N LYS A 5 -17.32 -13.64 30.05
CA LYS A 5 -16.19 -14.33 29.42
C LYS A 5 -14.90 -13.70 29.97
N LYS A 6 -14.17 -14.44 30.81
CA LYS A 6 -12.79 -14.11 31.18
C LYS A 6 -11.96 -14.04 29.90
N GLU A 7 -11.42 -12.86 29.60
CA GLU A 7 -10.34 -12.71 28.64
C GLU A 7 -9.13 -13.48 29.16
N GLU A 8 -8.73 -14.55 28.47
CA GLU A 8 -7.46 -15.21 28.72
C GLU A 8 -6.34 -14.21 28.38
N GLN A 9 -5.60 -13.81 29.41
CA GLN A 9 -4.39 -13.03 29.23
C GLN A 9 -3.39 -13.83 28.39
N PRO A 10 -2.73 -13.22 27.37
CA PRO A 10 -1.75 -13.92 26.56
C PRO A 10 -0.63 -14.45 27.49
N GLU A 11 -0.40 -15.76 27.41
CA GLU A 11 0.71 -16.43 28.09
C GLU A 11 2.00 -15.65 27.85
N LYS A 12 2.65 -15.18 28.93
CA LYS A 12 3.93 -14.49 28.84
C LYS A 12 4.90 -15.34 28.02
N ALA A 13 5.35 -14.82 26.90
CA ALA A 13 6.32 -15.48 26.02
C ALA A 13 7.51 -15.91 26.89
N LYS A 14 7.66 -17.23 27.11
CA LYS A 14 8.83 -17.77 27.82
C LYS A 14 10.06 -17.39 27.03
N ASN A 15 10.99 -16.67 27.65
CA ASN A 15 12.27 -16.32 27.04
C ASN A 15 12.94 -17.58 26.50
N MET A 16 13.42 -17.52 25.25
CA MET A 16 14.21 -18.60 24.66
C MET A 16 15.46 -18.84 25.46
N SER A 17 15.84 -20.10 25.63
CA SER A 17 17.13 -20.47 26.18
C SER A 17 18.28 -20.06 25.24
N GLU A 18 19.48 -19.87 25.78
CA GLU A 18 20.65 -19.51 24.94
C GLU A 18 20.93 -20.55 23.87
N SER A 19 20.80 -21.83 24.18
CA SER A 19 20.97 -22.93 23.22
C SER A 19 19.94 -22.91 22.09
N GLU A 20 18.69 -22.52 22.35
CA GLU A 20 17.69 -22.35 21.31
C GLU A 20 18.03 -21.16 20.40
N LYS A 21 18.52 -20.04 20.95
CA LYS A 21 18.97 -18.87 20.17
C LYS A 21 20.15 -19.21 19.25
N GLU A 22 21.11 -19.98 19.77
CA GLU A 22 22.26 -20.45 19.00
C GLU A 22 21.83 -21.36 17.85
N GLY A 23 20.92 -22.30 18.06
CA GLY A 23 20.38 -23.18 17.02
C GLY A 23 19.70 -22.42 15.90
N TYR A 24 18.89 -21.40 16.20
CA TYR A 24 18.28 -20.55 15.18
C TYR A 24 19.32 -19.71 14.44
N ASN A 25 20.30 -19.14 15.14
CA ASN A 25 21.36 -18.37 14.49
C ASN A 25 22.15 -19.23 13.49
N GLU A 26 22.44 -20.49 13.83
CA GLU A 26 23.10 -21.41 12.90
C GLU A 26 22.24 -21.70 11.66
N GLU A 27 20.93 -21.91 11.80
CA GLU A 27 20.04 -22.18 10.68
C GLU A 27 20.02 -20.99 9.69
N PHE A 28 19.90 -19.77 10.20
CA PHE A 28 19.91 -18.57 9.38
C PHE A 28 21.28 -18.31 8.74
N ASN A 29 22.38 -18.52 9.46
CA ASN A 29 23.71 -18.34 8.90
C ASN A 29 23.99 -19.36 7.77
N LYS A 30 23.61 -20.62 7.95
CA LYS A 30 23.67 -21.63 6.89
C LYS A 30 22.79 -21.26 5.69
N ALA A 31 21.64 -20.60 5.92
CA ALA A 31 20.75 -20.17 4.85
C ALA A 31 21.34 -19.01 4.02
N ILE A 32 22.08 -18.09 4.65
CA ILE A 32 22.80 -17.02 3.92
C ILE A 32 23.91 -17.57 3.04
N GLU A 33 24.63 -18.60 3.51
CA GLU A 33 25.76 -19.21 2.81
C GLU A 33 25.33 -20.18 1.71
N ARG A 34 24.05 -20.54 1.61
CA ARG A 34 23.56 -21.43 0.54
C ARG A 34 23.81 -20.82 -0.83
N PRO A 35 24.34 -21.63 -1.79
CA PRO A 35 24.49 -21.17 -3.16
C PRO A 35 23.12 -20.80 -3.72
N ILE A 36 23.00 -19.58 -4.24
CA ILE A 36 21.77 -19.08 -4.81
C ILE A 36 21.68 -19.62 -6.25
N PRO A 37 20.60 -20.34 -6.62
CA PRO A 37 20.41 -20.78 -7.99
C PRO A 37 20.29 -19.56 -8.90
N LYS A 38 20.71 -19.71 -10.18
CA LYS A 38 20.56 -18.64 -11.17
C LYS A 38 19.10 -18.15 -11.19
N TYR A 39 18.88 -16.95 -10.73
CA TYR A 39 17.55 -16.36 -10.65
C TYR A 39 17.18 -15.71 -11.99
N VAL A 40 15.98 -15.98 -12.45
CA VAL A 40 15.37 -15.30 -13.61
C VAL A 40 14.15 -14.56 -13.09
N ILE A 41 14.12 -13.24 -13.30
CA ILE A 41 12.96 -12.42 -12.91
C ILE A 41 11.72 -12.97 -13.64
N PRO A 42 10.60 -13.19 -12.92
CA PRO A 42 9.38 -13.71 -13.53
C PRO A 42 8.89 -12.81 -14.68
N PRO A 43 8.45 -13.39 -15.81
CA PRO A 43 7.92 -12.58 -16.90
C PRO A 43 6.59 -11.95 -16.53
N LEU A 44 6.36 -10.71 -16.98
CA LEU A 44 5.12 -9.96 -16.69
C LEU A 44 3.85 -10.65 -17.24
N ASP A 45 4.01 -11.54 -18.20
CA ASP A 45 2.88 -12.30 -18.78
C ASP A 45 2.24 -13.31 -17.82
N LEU A 46 2.89 -13.64 -16.72
CA LEU A 46 2.28 -14.40 -15.62
C LEU A 46 1.21 -13.59 -14.87
N LEU A 47 1.24 -12.26 -15.00
CA LEU A 47 0.27 -11.36 -14.36
C LEU A 47 -0.89 -11.06 -15.32
N SER A 48 -2.10 -11.08 -14.80
CA SER A 48 -3.31 -10.73 -15.55
C SER A 48 -3.22 -9.29 -16.08
N LYS A 49 -3.62 -9.09 -17.33
CA LYS A 49 -3.75 -7.75 -17.90
C LYS A 49 -4.84 -6.96 -17.19
N PRO A 50 -4.69 -5.63 -17.09
CA PRO A 50 -5.74 -4.77 -16.56
C PRO A 50 -7.05 -5.00 -17.34
N LYS A 51 -8.16 -5.14 -16.64
CA LYS A 51 -9.46 -5.21 -17.31
C LYS A 51 -9.80 -3.85 -17.88
N ALA A 52 -10.08 -3.78 -19.18
CA ALA A 52 -10.61 -2.57 -19.79
C ALA A 52 -11.94 -2.21 -19.12
N THR A 53 -12.04 -1.04 -18.55
CA THR A 53 -13.31 -0.53 -18.02
C THR A 53 -14.15 -0.03 -19.19
N SER A 54 -15.09 -0.88 -19.65
CA SER A 54 -16.08 -0.51 -20.64
C SER A 54 -17.23 0.25 -19.97
N GLY A 55 -17.58 1.40 -20.47
CA GLY A 55 -18.71 2.22 -20.04
C GLY A 55 -18.49 3.68 -20.42
N ASP A 56 -19.57 4.38 -20.77
CA ASP A 56 -19.53 5.81 -21.10
C ASP A 56 -19.38 6.64 -19.80
N LYS A 57 -18.17 6.55 -19.23
CA LYS A 57 -17.81 7.28 -18.00
C LYS A 57 -17.87 8.80 -18.19
N ARG A 58 -17.75 9.29 -19.44
CA ARG A 58 -17.78 10.72 -19.74
C ARG A 58 -19.15 11.32 -19.48
N GLU A 59 -20.20 10.62 -19.90
CA GLU A 59 -21.57 11.09 -19.69
C GLU A 59 -21.93 11.09 -18.18
N GLU A 60 -21.53 10.06 -17.45
CA GLU A 60 -21.71 10.01 -16.00
C GLU A 60 -20.98 11.17 -15.29
N MET A 61 -19.72 11.41 -15.63
CA MET A 61 -18.94 12.53 -15.09
C MET A 61 -19.59 13.89 -15.41
N ARG A 62 -20.10 14.05 -16.65
CA ARG A 62 -20.78 15.28 -17.06
C ARG A 62 -22.04 15.52 -16.22
N ARG A 63 -22.90 14.53 -16.09
CA ARG A 63 -24.12 14.61 -15.26
C ARG A 63 -23.83 14.93 -13.81
N THR A 64 -22.80 14.29 -13.24
CA THR A 64 -22.37 14.56 -11.86
C THR A 64 -21.85 15.99 -11.71
N ALA A 65 -21.08 16.49 -12.69
CA ALA A 65 -20.59 17.87 -12.69
C ALA A 65 -21.73 18.89 -12.74
N GLU A 66 -22.70 18.70 -13.65
CA GLU A 66 -23.89 19.56 -13.78
C GLU A 66 -24.69 19.59 -12.47
N LYS A 67 -24.88 18.40 -11.86
CA LYS A 67 -25.60 18.28 -10.59
C LYS A 67 -24.83 18.95 -9.45
N LEU A 68 -23.51 18.79 -9.38
CA LEU A 68 -22.66 19.44 -8.37
C LEU A 68 -22.78 20.98 -8.45
N ILE A 69 -22.67 21.55 -9.65
CA ILE A 69 -22.78 23.00 -9.85
C ILE A 69 -24.17 23.50 -9.45
N SER A 70 -25.23 22.76 -9.84
CA SER A 70 -26.60 23.10 -9.44
C SER A 70 -26.80 23.06 -7.92
N VAL A 71 -26.26 22.06 -7.25
CA VAL A 71 -26.33 21.96 -5.77
C VAL A 71 -25.64 23.14 -5.12
N LEU A 72 -24.42 23.49 -5.57
CA LEU A 72 -23.70 24.65 -5.05
C LEU A 72 -24.48 25.97 -5.25
N ASP A 73 -25.07 26.16 -6.42
CA ASP A 73 -25.86 27.35 -6.71
C ASP A 73 -27.11 27.45 -5.81
N ASN A 74 -27.79 26.34 -5.54
CA ASN A 74 -28.94 26.27 -4.62
C ASN A 74 -28.56 26.70 -3.19
N PHE A 75 -27.31 26.45 -2.75
CA PHE A 75 -26.77 26.91 -1.48
C PHE A 75 -26.11 28.31 -1.55
N GLY A 76 -26.31 29.02 -2.65
CA GLY A 76 -25.79 30.37 -2.87
C GLY A 76 -24.28 30.42 -3.02
N VAL A 77 -23.70 29.38 -3.61
CA VAL A 77 -22.29 29.28 -3.98
C VAL A 77 -22.18 29.19 -5.49
N LYS A 78 -21.93 30.32 -6.15
CA LYS A 78 -21.64 30.35 -7.58
C LYS A 78 -20.23 29.87 -7.84
N ALA A 79 -20.05 28.91 -8.73
CA ALA A 79 -18.77 28.38 -9.11
C ALA A 79 -18.76 27.91 -10.57
N LYS A 80 -17.58 27.92 -11.19
CA LYS A 80 -17.36 27.40 -12.55
C LYS A 80 -16.56 26.11 -12.48
N LEU A 81 -16.95 25.10 -13.25
CA LEU A 81 -16.16 23.88 -13.43
C LEU A 81 -14.93 24.19 -14.28
N LEU A 82 -13.73 23.88 -13.78
CA LEU A 82 -12.47 24.05 -14.51
C LEU A 82 -12.02 22.75 -15.15
N GLN A 83 -12.01 21.66 -14.36
CA GLN A 83 -11.46 20.38 -14.79
C GLN A 83 -12.15 19.22 -14.05
N VAL A 84 -12.24 18.08 -14.73
CA VAL A 84 -12.67 16.81 -14.12
C VAL A 84 -11.54 15.79 -14.29
N THR A 85 -11.10 15.19 -13.21
CA THR A 85 -10.04 14.19 -13.20
C THR A 85 -10.56 12.91 -12.55
N GLN A 86 -10.62 11.84 -13.33
CA GLN A 86 -11.11 10.55 -12.86
C GLN A 86 -9.96 9.68 -12.35
N GLY A 87 -9.97 9.38 -11.05
CA GLY A 87 -9.10 8.38 -10.43
C GLY A 87 -9.75 6.99 -10.36
N PRO A 88 -9.04 6.02 -9.78
CA PRO A 88 -9.53 4.64 -9.65
C PRO A 88 -10.77 4.50 -8.77
N THR A 89 -10.86 5.27 -7.69
CA THR A 89 -11.90 5.18 -6.65
C THR A 89 -12.76 6.42 -6.54
N VAL A 90 -12.18 7.58 -6.84
CA VAL A 90 -12.86 8.89 -6.77
C VAL A 90 -12.65 9.68 -8.06
N THR A 91 -13.58 10.57 -8.36
CA THR A 91 -13.43 11.59 -9.40
C THR A 91 -13.34 12.96 -8.74
N ARG A 92 -12.32 13.74 -9.08
CA ARG A 92 -12.11 15.11 -8.61
C ARG A 92 -12.70 16.07 -9.63
N TYR A 93 -13.58 16.93 -9.15
CA TYR A 93 -14.17 18.06 -9.87
C TYR A 93 -13.49 19.33 -9.36
N GLU A 94 -12.65 19.95 -10.18
CA GLU A 94 -12.00 21.23 -9.84
C GLU A 94 -12.95 22.37 -10.21
N ILE A 95 -13.37 23.12 -9.21
CA ILE A 95 -14.28 24.25 -9.37
C ILE A 95 -13.58 25.54 -8.95
N GLN A 96 -13.91 26.62 -9.63
CA GLN A 96 -13.50 27.97 -9.27
C GLN A 96 -14.72 28.72 -8.72
N PRO A 97 -14.74 28.98 -7.40
CA PRO A 97 -15.80 29.82 -6.82
C PRO A 97 -15.68 31.28 -7.29
N ASP A 98 -16.80 31.96 -7.34
CA ASP A 98 -16.82 33.41 -7.62
C ASP A 98 -16.10 34.19 -6.50
N THR A 99 -15.66 35.41 -6.86
CA THR A 99 -14.93 36.30 -5.94
C THR A 99 -15.75 36.57 -4.66
N GLY A 100 -15.13 36.43 -3.50
CA GLY A 100 -15.76 36.64 -2.19
C GLY A 100 -16.37 35.39 -1.54
N VAL A 101 -16.44 34.25 -2.24
CA VAL A 101 -16.87 32.98 -1.63
C VAL A 101 -15.74 32.42 -0.79
N LYS A 102 -16.01 32.23 0.52
CA LYS A 102 -15.02 31.64 1.44
C LYS A 102 -14.96 30.12 1.25
N LEU A 103 -13.73 29.57 1.26
CA LEU A 103 -13.51 28.11 1.18
C LEU A 103 -14.29 27.37 2.28
N SER A 104 -14.30 27.90 3.51
CA SER A 104 -15.03 27.29 4.63
C SER A 104 -16.52 27.10 4.37
N LYS A 105 -17.15 27.98 3.55
CA LYS A 105 -18.56 27.81 3.15
C LYS A 105 -18.72 26.56 2.29
N ILE A 106 -17.81 26.31 1.34
CA ILE A 106 -17.88 25.14 0.45
C ILE A 106 -17.57 23.86 1.21
N VAL A 107 -16.55 23.88 2.09
CA VAL A 107 -16.21 22.75 2.96
C VAL A 107 -17.37 22.38 3.87
N GLY A 108 -18.08 23.37 4.43
CA GLY A 108 -19.27 23.14 5.27
C GLY A 108 -20.46 22.53 4.53
N LEU A 109 -20.47 22.56 3.20
CA LEU A 109 -21.53 21.94 2.38
C LEU A 109 -21.19 20.49 1.97
N ALA A 110 -20.10 19.90 2.45
CA ALA A 110 -19.67 18.57 2.01
C ALA A 110 -20.76 17.50 2.22
N ASP A 111 -21.43 17.51 3.38
CA ASP A 111 -22.48 16.56 3.73
C ASP A 111 -23.76 16.83 2.89
N ASP A 112 -24.11 18.09 2.67
CA ASP A 112 -25.25 18.47 1.82
C ASP A 112 -25.01 18.05 0.36
N ILE A 113 -23.78 18.22 -0.15
CA ILE A 113 -23.38 17.76 -1.48
C ILE A 113 -23.48 16.24 -1.56
N ALA A 114 -22.95 15.52 -0.54
CA ALA A 114 -23.01 14.06 -0.50
C ALA A 114 -24.47 13.56 -0.51
N LEU A 115 -25.34 14.16 0.29
CA LEU A 115 -26.76 13.84 0.33
C LEU A 115 -27.43 14.06 -1.05
N ASN A 116 -27.22 15.22 -1.64
CA ASN A 116 -27.84 15.57 -2.92
C ASN A 116 -27.33 14.70 -4.09
N LEU A 117 -26.06 14.28 -4.05
CA LEU A 117 -25.46 13.38 -5.05
C LEU A 117 -25.74 11.91 -4.77
N ALA A 118 -26.35 11.58 -3.62
CA ALA A 118 -26.61 10.22 -3.14
C ALA A 118 -25.32 9.37 -3.03
N VAL A 119 -24.25 9.98 -2.48
CA VAL A 119 -22.97 9.31 -2.22
C VAL A 119 -22.67 9.28 -0.72
N SER A 120 -21.81 8.36 -0.28
CA SER A 120 -21.51 8.15 1.14
C SER A 120 -20.76 9.33 1.79
N THR A 121 -19.88 9.98 1.03
CA THR A 121 -19.05 11.08 1.51
C THR A 121 -18.51 11.90 0.33
N VAL A 122 -18.19 13.16 0.58
CA VAL A 122 -17.53 14.04 -0.37
C VAL A 122 -16.39 14.74 0.35
N LEU A 123 -15.19 14.77 -0.25
CA LEU A 123 -14.07 15.51 0.26
C LEU A 123 -13.92 16.82 -0.50
N VAL A 124 -13.86 17.94 0.24
CA VAL A 124 -13.67 19.27 -0.32
C VAL A 124 -12.35 19.84 0.18
N ALA A 125 -11.42 20.13 -0.72
CA ALA A 125 -10.09 20.64 -0.37
C ALA A 125 -9.58 21.65 -1.43
N PRO A 126 -8.73 22.60 -1.05
CA PRO A 126 -8.07 23.47 -2.03
C PRO A 126 -7.14 22.67 -2.94
N VAL A 127 -7.07 23.06 -4.21
CA VAL A 127 -6.15 22.44 -5.18
C VAL A 127 -4.81 23.14 -5.09
N PRO A 128 -3.71 22.45 -4.71
CA PRO A 128 -2.40 23.06 -4.61
C PRO A 128 -1.96 23.72 -5.93
N GLY A 129 -1.46 24.95 -5.84
CA GLY A 129 -0.96 25.70 -7.00
C GLY A 129 -2.03 26.27 -7.95
N LYS A 130 -3.33 26.15 -7.63
CA LYS A 130 -4.43 26.68 -8.40
C LYS A 130 -5.41 27.48 -7.53
N ALA A 131 -6.01 28.53 -8.09
CA ALA A 131 -7.14 29.22 -7.46
C ALA A 131 -8.45 28.42 -7.65
N ALA A 132 -8.45 27.17 -7.17
CA ALA A 132 -9.55 26.23 -7.36
C ALA A 132 -9.76 25.37 -6.11
N VAL A 133 -10.98 24.86 -5.98
CA VAL A 133 -11.40 23.92 -4.96
C VAL A 133 -11.65 22.58 -5.62
N GLY A 134 -11.04 21.53 -5.13
CA GLY A 134 -11.29 20.15 -5.55
C GLY A 134 -12.43 19.55 -4.74
N VAL A 135 -13.43 19.05 -5.41
CA VAL A 135 -14.55 18.27 -4.84
C VAL A 135 -14.37 16.83 -5.31
N GLU A 136 -14.01 15.94 -4.38
CA GLU A 136 -13.78 14.53 -4.65
C GLU A 136 -15.03 13.72 -4.33
N ILE A 137 -15.56 13.07 -5.36
CA ILE A 137 -16.80 12.30 -5.30
C ILE A 137 -16.46 10.83 -5.58
N PRO A 138 -16.88 9.87 -4.73
CA PRO A 138 -16.68 8.46 -4.96
C PRO A 138 -17.26 8.00 -6.29
N ASN A 139 -16.53 7.17 -7.02
CA ASN A 139 -17.01 6.57 -8.25
C ASN A 139 -18.08 5.51 -7.97
N ASN A 140 -19.14 5.45 -8.75
CA ASN A 140 -20.14 4.37 -8.63
C ASN A 140 -19.53 3.00 -8.89
N LYS A 141 -18.51 2.92 -9.74
CA LYS A 141 -17.74 1.71 -10.03
C LYS A 141 -16.26 1.98 -9.81
N VAL A 142 -15.70 1.33 -8.80
CA VAL A 142 -14.25 1.34 -8.53
C VAL A 142 -13.53 0.59 -9.64
N THR A 143 -12.43 1.17 -10.13
CA THR A 143 -11.53 0.52 -11.10
C THR A 143 -10.36 -0.09 -10.33
N PRO A 144 -10.22 -1.42 -10.26
CA PRO A 144 -9.08 -2.04 -9.62
C PRO A 144 -7.77 -1.64 -10.29
N VAL A 145 -6.77 -1.28 -9.48
CA VAL A 145 -5.42 -1.00 -9.97
C VAL A 145 -4.66 -2.32 -10.05
N SER A 146 -4.20 -2.68 -11.26
CA SER A 146 -3.49 -3.94 -11.48
C SER A 146 -2.03 -3.82 -11.06
N ILE A 147 -1.50 -4.84 -10.36
CA ILE A 147 -0.06 -4.91 -10.04
C ILE A 147 0.78 -4.90 -11.33
N ARG A 148 0.34 -5.57 -12.39
CA ARG A 148 1.01 -5.57 -13.69
C ARG A 148 1.22 -4.15 -14.20
N GLU A 149 0.22 -3.31 -14.15
CA GLU A 149 0.28 -1.91 -14.60
C GLU A 149 1.30 -1.10 -13.78
N MET A 150 1.40 -1.38 -12.48
CA MET A 150 2.41 -0.77 -11.61
C MET A 150 3.82 -1.16 -12.06
N LEU A 151 4.06 -2.46 -12.26
CA LEU A 151 5.37 -3.01 -12.62
C LEU A 151 5.80 -2.65 -14.05
N GLU A 152 4.85 -2.47 -14.98
CA GLU A 152 5.10 -2.04 -16.35
C GLU A 152 5.41 -0.53 -16.47
N SER A 153 5.09 0.28 -15.45
CA SER A 153 5.27 1.72 -15.50
C SER A 153 6.73 2.14 -15.56
N ASP A 154 7.01 3.25 -16.23
CA ASP A 154 8.34 3.84 -16.29
C ASP A 154 8.83 4.28 -14.90
N ALA A 155 7.92 4.74 -14.04
CA ALA A 155 8.24 5.11 -12.67
C ALA A 155 8.85 3.93 -11.91
N PHE A 156 8.26 2.72 -12.03
CA PHE A 156 8.77 1.53 -11.38
C PHE A 156 10.05 1.00 -12.03
N LYS A 157 10.07 0.89 -13.37
CA LYS A 157 11.22 0.36 -14.11
C LYS A 157 12.49 1.17 -13.88
N ASN A 158 12.37 2.51 -13.93
CA ASN A 158 13.52 3.42 -13.83
C ASN A 158 13.94 3.72 -12.38
N ALA A 159 13.19 3.25 -11.38
CA ALA A 159 13.54 3.40 -9.98
C ALA A 159 14.83 2.65 -9.65
N LYS A 160 15.80 3.33 -9.02
CA LYS A 160 17.13 2.79 -8.71
C LYS A 160 17.13 1.81 -7.53
N SER A 161 16.23 2.02 -6.55
CA SER A 161 16.19 1.19 -5.36
C SER A 161 15.72 -0.23 -5.67
N LYS A 162 16.38 -1.21 -5.11
CA LYS A 162 16.01 -2.64 -5.17
C LYS A 162 14.79 -2.96 -4.30
N LEU A 163 14.44 -2.06 -3.37
CA LEU A 163 13.28 -2.14 -2.50
C LEU A 163 12.14 -1.21 -2.95
N THR A 164 12.10 -0.87 -4.25
CA THR A 164 10.99 -0.12 -4.84
C THR A 164 9.74 -0.99 -4.90
N VAL A 165 8.62 -0.42 -4.48
CA VAL A 165 7.30 -1.09 -4.48
C VAL A 165 6.23 -0.22 -5.14
N GLY A 166 5.29 -0.86 -5.83
CA GLY A 166 4.11 -0.20 -6.38
C GLY A 166 3.06 -0.01 -5.29
N LEU A 167 2.68 1.24 -5.01
CA LEU A 167 1.66 1.57 -4.00
C LEU A 167 0.26 1.68 -4.61
N GLY A 168 0.16 2.13 -5.85
CA GLY A 168 -1.13 2.33 -6.51
C GLY A 168 -1.10 3.47 -7.51
N LYS A 169 -2.24 4.11 -7.70
CA LYS A 169 -2.39 5.32 -8.53
C LYS A 169 -2.94 6.47 -7.71
N ASP A 170 -2.47 7.67 -8.02
CA ASP A 170 -3.06 8.89 -7.50
C ASP A 170 -4.41 9.20 -8.19
N ILE A 171 -5.05 10.30 -7.79
CA ILE A 171 -6.33 10.73 -8.37
C ILE A 171 -6.16 11.12 -9.84
N GLY A 172 -4.97 11.55 -10.25
CA GLY A 172 -4.62 11.85 -11.64
C GLY A 172 -4.41 10.62 -12.51
N GLY A 173 -4.42 9.41 -11.92
CA GLY A 173 -4.14 8.16 -12.61
C GLY A 173 -2.65 7.86 -12.76
N ASN A 174 -1.77 8.69 -12.19
CA ASN A 174 -0.33 8.47 -12.22
C ASN A 174 0.06 7.35 -11.25
N VAL A 175 1.02 6.54 -11.66
CA VAL A 175 1.55 5.48 -10.81
C VAL A 175 2.35 6.06 -9.65
N VAL A 176 2.02 5.63 -8.43
CA VAL A 176 2.73 5.99 -7.20
C VAL A 176 3.56 4.80 -6.75
N ILE A 177 4.85 5.02 -6.60
CA ILE A 177 5.81 4.05 -6.07
C ILE A 177 6.33 4.49 -4.70
N GLY A 178 6.72 3.52 -3.89
CA GLY A 178 7.42 3.73 -2.63
C GLY A 178 8.80 3.09 -2.65
N ASP A 179 9.63 3.45 -1.69
CA ASP A 179 10.93 2.84 -1.46
C ASP A 179 11.00 2.37 -0.01
N ILE A 180 10.95 1.06 0.20
CA ILE A 180 10.98 0.46 1.55
C ILE A 180 12.29 0.79 2.28
N ALA A 181 13.40 0.97 1.56
CA ALA A 181 14.67 1.37 2.17
C ALA A 181 14.59 2.75 2.86
N LYS A 182 13.73 3.65 2.37
CA LYS A 182 13.48 4.97 2.97
C LYS A 182 12.39 4.95 4.05
N MET A 183 11.73 3.83 4.24
CA MET A 183 10.70 3.58 5.24
C MET A 183 11.18 2.45 6.15
N PRO A 184 12.19 2.66 7.03
CA PRO A 184 12.85 1.58 7.77
C PRO A 184 11.88 0.74 8.62
N HIS A 185 10.74 1.33 9.00
CA HIS A 185 9.63 0.67 9.68
C HIS A 185 8.32 1.11 9.06
N VAL A 186 7.48 0.15 8.66
CA VAL A 186 6.17 0.41 8.05
C VAL A 186 5.10 -0.35 8.81
N LEU A 187 4.07 0.36 9.25
CA LEU A 187 2.86 -0.23 9.79
C LEU A 187 1.74 -0.16 8.74
N ILE A 188 1.22 -1.33 8.37
CA ILE A 188 0.05 -1.44 7.48
C ILE A 188 -1.14 -1.90 8.31
N ALA A 189 -2.12 -1.04 8.48
CA ALA A 189 -3.31 -1.32 9.27
C ALA A 189 -4.58 -1.15 8.44
N GLY A 190 -5.63 -1.89 8.82
CA GLY A 190 -6.94 -1.81 8.20
C GLY A 190 -7.87 -2.86 8.76
N GLN A 191 -9.16 -2.60 8.72
CA GLN A 191 -10.20 -3.56 9.12
C GLN A 191 -10.24 -4.75 8.12
N THR A 192 -10.92 -5.81 8.50
CA THR A 192 -11.12 -6.97 7.61
C THR A 192 -11.74 -6.54 6.29
N GLY A 193 -11.17 -6.99 5.18
CA GLY A 193 -11.64 -6.62 3.85
C GLY A 193 -11.10 -5.28 3.30
N SER A 194 -10.33 -4.50 4.08
CA SER A 194 -9.75 -3.22 3.61
C SER A 194 -8.63 -3.36 2.58
N GLY A 195 -8.12 -4.58 2.34
CA GLY A 195 -7.04 -4.84 1.40
C GLY A 195 -5.64 -4.88 2.01
N LYS A 196 -5.49 -4.96 3.35
CA LYS A 196 -4.20 -5.07 4.03
C LYS A 196 -3.33 -6.19 3.45
N SER A 197 -3.86 -7.41 3.34
CA SER A 197 -3.14 -8.58 2.80
C SER A 197 -2.80 -8.39 1.31
N VAL A 198 -3.68 -7.75 0.55
CA VAL A 198 -3.42 -7.41 -0.86
C VAL A 198 -2.25 -6.42 -0.96
N CYS A 199 -2.19 -5.42 -0.09
CA CYS A 199 -1.09 -4.47 -0.03
C CYS A 199 0.25 -5.17 0.30
N VAL A 200 0.28 -6.05 1.31
CA VAL A 200 1.47 -6.83 1.66
C VAL A 200 1.92 -7.70 0.49
N ASN A 201 1.00 -8.42 -0.15
CA ASN A 201 1.29 -9.22 -1.33
C ASN A 201 1.83 -8.36 -2.49
N SER A 202 1.28 -7.17 -2.71
CA SER A 202 1.77 -6.25 -3.75
C SER A 202 3.20 -5.77 -3.47
N ILE A 203 3.56 -5.56 -2.22
CA ILE A 203 4.93 -5.24 -1.79
C ILE A 203 5.87 -6.41 -2.11
N ILE A 204 5.52 -7.62 -1.68
CA ILE A 204 6.33 -8.82 -1.94
C ILE A 204 6.50 -9.03 -3.44
N MET A 205 5.41 -8.99 -4.21
CA MET A 205 5.46 -9.14 -5.67
C MET A 205 6.33 -8.07 -6.33
N SER A 206 6.25 -6.82 -5.87
CA SER A 206 7.12 -5.75 -6.39
C SER A 206 8.60 -6.09 -6.20
N ILE A 207 8.99 -6.62 -5.04
CA ILE A 207 10.36 -7.06 -4.76
C ILE A 207 10.77 -8.21 -5.67
N LEU A 208 9.93 -9.24 -5.82
CA LEU A 208 10.22 -10.41 -6.66
C LEU A 208 10.40 -10.05 -8.14
N TYR A 209 9.69 -9.02 -8.63
CA TYR A 209 9.82 -8.52 -9.99
C TYR A 209 10.92 -7.45 -10.17
N LYS A 210 11.52 -6.97 -9.09
CA LYS A 210 12.55 -5.92 -9.14
C LYS A 210 13.95 -6.41 -8.87
N SER A 211 14.10 -7.41 -8.00
CA SER A 211 15.38 -7.76 -7.39
C SER A 211 15.65 -9.25 -7.40
N SER A 212 16.91 -9.62 -7.47
CA SER A 212 17.34 -11.01 -7.31
C SER A 212 17.46 -11.39 -5.82
N PRO A 213 17.49 -12.69 -5.52
CA PRO A 213 17.71 -13.16 -4.14
C PRO A 213 19.12 -12.87 -3.62
N GLU A 214 20.07 -12.46 -4.46
CA GLU A 214 21.37 -11.96 -4.05
C GLU A 214 21.30 -10.52 -3.54
N GLU A 215 20.41 -9.72 -4.11
CA GLU A 215 20.23 -8.32 -3.79
C GLU A 215 19.28 -8.10 -2.59
N VAL A 216 18.23 -8.93 -2.46
CA VAL A 216 17.21 -8.81 -1.42
C VAL A 216 16.90 -10.17 -0.81
N LYS A 217 16.97 -10.24 0.51
CA LYS A 217 16.57 -11.39 1.31
C LYS A 217 15.32 -11.04 2.11
N LEU A 218 14.47 -12.04 2.32
CA LEU A 218 13.21 -11.89 3.03
C LEU A 218 13.14 -12.86 4.22
N ILE A 219 12.64 -12.37 5.33
CA ILE A 219 12.15 -13.16 6.46
C ILE A 219 10.66 -12.85 6.56
N MET A 220 9.83 -13.89 6.49
CA MET A 220 8.39 -13.76 6.60
C MET A 220 7.88 -14.44 7.86
N ILE A 221 7.03 -13.76 8.62
CA ILE A 221 6.41 -14.26 9.84
C ILE A 221 4.90 -14.18 9.67
N ASP A 222 4.23 -15.33 9.71
CA ASP A 222 2.76 -15.45 9.58
C ASP A 222 2.19 -16.28 10.72
N PRO A 223 1.93 -15.68 11.89
CA PRO A 223 1.44 -16.42 13.05
C PRO A 223 0.01 -16.97 12.88
N LYS A 224 -0.71 -16.52 11.86
CA LYS A 224 -2.07 -17.00 11.54
C LYS A 224 -2.08 -18.13 10.51
N VAL A 225 -0.97 -18.36 9.82
CA VAL A 225 -0.81 -19.41 8.79
C VAL A 225 -1.83 -19.30 7.63
N VAL A 226 -2.19 -18.08 7.25
CA VAL A 226 -3.28 -17.88 6.27
C VAL A 226 -2.89 -17.04 5.06
N GLU A 227 -1.81 -16.26 5.11
CA GLU A 227 -1.51 -15.25 4.08
C GLU A 227 -0.20 -15.50 3.34
N LEU A 228 0.89 -15.86 4.04
CA LEU A 228 2.24 -15.88 3.48
C LEU A 228 2.77 -17.27 3.12
N GLY A 229 2.08 -18.34 3.49
CA GLY A 229 2.49 -19.73 3.22
C GLY A 229 2.74 -20.05 1.74
N VAL A 230 2.06 -19.32 0.84
CA VAL A 230 2.23 -19.44 -0.62
C VAL A 230 3.62 -19.05 -1.13
N TYR A 231 4.37 -18.29 -0.34
CA TYR A 231 5.74 -17.87 -0.66
C TYR A 231 6.82 -18.87 -0.24
N ASN A 232 6.45 -19.97 0.44
CA ASN A 232 7.44 -20.98 0.76
C ASN A 232 8.11 -21.52 -0.49
N GLY A 233 9.44 -21.62 -0.47
CA GLY A 233 10.24 -22.10 -1.58
C GLY A 233 10.74 -21.01 -2.55
N ILE A 234 10.32 -19.76 -2.42
CA ILE A 234 10.95 -18.69 -3.21
C ILE A 234 12.40 -18.49 -2.78
N PRO A 235 13.33 -18.23 -3.71
CA PRO A 235 14.77 -18.14 -3.40
C PRO A 235 15.16 -16.90 -2.58
N HIS A 236 14.27 -15.93 -2.44
CA HIS A 236 14.46 -14.74 -1.60
C HIS A 236 14.30 -15.04 -0.11
N LEU A 237 13.57 -16.11 0.27
CA LEU A 237 13.40 -16.47 1.68
C LEU A 237 14.70 -17.04 2.25
N LEU A 238 15.14 -16.50 3.39
CA LEU A 238 16.24 -17.06 4.17
C LEU A 238 15.86 -18.40 4.81
N VAL A 239 14.65 -18.45 5.38
CA VAL A 239 14.07 -19.64 6.00
C VAL A 239 12.61 -19.76 5.56
N PRO A 240 11.98 -20.94 5.65
CA PRO A 240 10.55 -21.07 5.43
C PRO A 240 9.75 -20.07 6.26
N VAL A 241 8.55 -19.71 5.79
CA VAL A 241 7.67 -18.77 6.51
C VAL A 241 7.48 -19.22 7.96
N VAL A 242 7.83 -18.35 8.88
CA VAL A 242 7.81 -18.64 10.32
C VAL A 242 6.39 -18.49 10.85
N THR A 243 5.85 -19.53 11.43
CA THR A 243 4.47 -19.57 11.93
C THR A 243 4.39 -19.65 13.45
N GLU A 244 5.44 -20.13 14.11
CA GLU A 244 5.48 -20.30 15.55
C GLU A 244 6.03 -19.06 16.27
N PRO A 245 5.38 -18.56 17.34
CA PRO A 245 5.84 -17.36 18.06
C PRO A 245 7.27 -17.44 18.60
N LYS A 246 7.71 -18.63 19.06
CA LYS A 246 9.09 -18.83 19.52
C LYS A 246 10.10 -18.68 18.39
N LYS A 247 9.83 -19.29 17.25
CA LYS A 247 10.68 -19.17 16.06
C LYS A 247 10.69 -17.74 15.52
N ALA A 248 9.57 -17.01 15.61
CA ALA A 248 9.51 -15.61 15.24
C ALA A 248 10.46 -14.76 16.11
N ALA A 249 10.48 -14.98 17.43
CA ALA A 249 11.43 -14.32 18.32
C ALA A 249 12.88 -14.67 17.96
N GLY A 250 13.16 -15.93 17.60
CA GLY A 250 14.48 -16.39 17.12
C GLY A 250 14.91 -15.65 15.84
N ALA A 251 14.00 -15.56 14.86
CA ALA A 251 14.25 -14.86 13.60
C ALA A 251 14.57 -13.37 13.81
N LEU A 252 13.84 -12.70 14.71
CA LEU A 252 14.08 -11.29 15.05
C LEU A 252 15.42 -11.10 15.79
N ASN A 253 15.76 -11.98 16.73
CA ASN A 253 17.05 -11.96 17.42
C ASN A 253 18.22 -12.15 16.44
N TRP A 254 18.09 -13.09 15.50
CA TRP A 254 19.07 -13.26 14.44
C TRP A 254 19.22 -11.99 13.60
N ALA A 255 18.11 -11.35 13.19
CA ALA A 255 18.15 -10.11 12.43
C ALA A 255 18.90 -8.98 13.16
N VAL A 256 18.71 -8.87 14.48
CA VAL A 256 19.48 -7.93 15.33
C VAL A 256 20.97 -8.29 15.33
N SER A 257 21.32 -9.56 15.49
CA SER A 257 22.72 -10.02 15.47
C SER A 257 23.39 -9.72 14.12
N GLU A 258 22.69 -9.98 13.02
CA GLU A 258 23.19 -9.67 11.68
C GLU A 258 23.34 -8.16 11.45
N MET A 259 22.42 -7.36 11.96
CA MET A 259 22.53 -5.89 11.93
C MET A 259 23.79 -5.43 12.67
N MET A 260 24.05 -5.93 13.88
CA MET A 260 25.24 -5.59 14.65
C MET A 260 26.52 -6.02 13.94
N ARG A 261 26.54 -7.24 13.36
CA ARG A 261 27.65 -7.72 12.54
C ARG A 261 27.96 -6.77 11.36
N ARG A 262 26.94 -6.26 10.70
CA ARG A 262 27.12 -5.29 9.61
C ARG A 262 27.64 -3.95 10.10
N TYR A 263 27.20 -3.45 11.24
CA TYR A 263 27.78 -2.25 11.86
C TYR A 263 29.25 -2.40 12.17
N ASP A 264 29.67 -3.56 12.70
CA ASP A 264 31.08 -3.85 12.97
C ASP A 264 31.90 -3.89 11.67
N LEU A 265 31.35 -4.45 10.59
CA LEU A 265 32.00 -4.43 9.27
C LEU A 265 32.20 -2.99 8.77
N PHE A 266 31.19 -2.14 8.82
CA PHE A 266 31.30 -0.74 8.43
C PHE A 266 32.35 0.01 9.26
N LYS A 267 32.32 -0.20 10.58
CA LYS A 267 33.33 0.38 11.47
C LYS A 267 34.75 -0.04 11.11
N ASN A 268 34.96 -1.32 10.78
CA ASN A 268 36.29 -1.87 10.49
C ASN A 268 36.77 -1.50 9.08
N THR A 269 35.87 -1.23 8.14
CA THR A 269 36.20 -0.85 6.75
C THR A 269 36.23 0.67 6.54
N GLY A 270 35.82 1.45 7.53
CA GLY A 270 35.82 2.91 7.45
C GLY A 270 34.76 3.49 6.50
N VAL A 271 33.68 2.76 6.25
CA VAL A 271 32.55 3.15 5.41
C VAL A 271 31.41 3.62 6.27
#